data_26c46b8954adb40fd11eeadfb2d0f519
#
_entry.id   26c46b8954adb40fd11eeadfb2d0f519
#
_cell.length_a   1.000
_cell.length_b   1.000
_cell.length_c   1.000
_cell.angle_alpha   90.00
_cell.angle_beta   90.00
_cell.angle_gamma   90.00
#
_symmetry.space_group_name_H-M   'P 1'
#
loop_
_entity.id
_entity.type
_entity.pdbx_description
1 polymer ?
#
loop_
_entity_poly.entity_id
_entity_poly.type
_entity_poly.pdbx_seq_one_letter_code
_entity_poly.pdbx_strand_id
1 'polypeptide(L)'
;MKIATAKTKTSKRWRTEEISWPQFLHRIEEVYRTPETVREYKAMSKEARSTAKEIVGGFVGGALSSGQRKTENVISRSMVTLDADSAKPGAWVQATALCEYRMACYSTHSHTPEHPRLRWIVPTD
;
A
#
# COMPACT_ATOMS: atom_id res chain seq x y z
N MET A 1 -12.60 5.97 -9.73
CA MET A 1 -11.30 6.46 -9.22
C MET A 1 -10.16 5.99 -10.10
N LYS A 2 -9.12 6.81 -10.30
CA LYS A 2 -7.95 6.44 -11.11
C LYS A 2 -6.82 5.99 -10.20
N ILE A 3 -6.14 4.90 -10.56
CA ILE A 3 -4.92 4.42 -9.92
C ILE A 3 -3.87 4.09 -10.98
N ALA A 4 -2.61 4.18 -10.62
CA ALA A 4 -1.54 3.64 -11.45
C ALA A 4 -0.89 2.44 -10.76
N THR A 5 -0.70 1.35 -11.49
CA THR A 5 -0.20 0.08 -10.96
C THR A 5 1.02 -0.41 -11.73
N ALA A 6 1.85 -1.23 -11.08
CA ALA A 6 2.97 -1.92 -11.66
C ALA A 6 3.24 -3.24 -10.95
N LYS A 7 3.92 -4.17 -11.64
CA LYS A 7 4.27 -5.50 -11.09
C LYS A 7 5.23 -5.40 -9.90
N THR A 8 6.14 -4.42 -9.91
CA THR A 8 7.09 -4.18 -8.82
C THR A 8 7.18 -2.68 -8.54
N LYS A 9 7.62 -2.32 -7.34
CA LYS A 9 7.84 -0.91 -6.97
C LYS A 9 8.92 -0.21 -7.83
N THR A 10 9.84 -0.98 -8.39
CA THR A 10 10.96 -0.52 -9.23
C THR A 10 10.64 -0.57 -10.72
N SER A 11 9.44 -1.00 -11.10
CA SER A 11 9.03 -1.05 -12.50
C SER A 11 9.18 0.29 -13.19
N LYS A 12 9.75 0.27 -14.39
CA LYS A 12 9.90 1.47 -15.23
C LYS A 12 8.62 1.85 -15.97
N ARG A 13 7.62 0.95 -15.99
CA ARG A 13 6.33 1.16 -16.67
C ARG A 13 5.19 0.94 -15.69
N TRP A 14 4.46 2.02 -15.43
CA TRP A 14 3.25 2.06 -14.63
C TRP A 14 2.06 2.29 -15.54
N ARG A 15 0.99 1.57 -15.31
CA ARG A 15 -0.25 1.67 -16.08
C ARG A 15 -1.31 2.37 -15.23
N THR A 16 -1.83 3.49 -15.72
CA THR A 16 -3.01 4.12 -15.14
C THR A 16 -4.26 3.40 -15.63
N GLU A 17 -5.15 3.09 -14.71
CA GLU A 17 -6.43 2.44 -14.95
C GLU A 17 -7.53 3.10 -14.10
N GLU A 18 -8.77 2.97 -14.54
CA GLU A 18 -9.94 3.40 -13.79
C GLU A 18 -10.61 2.18 -13.16
N ILE A 19 -10.84 2.24 -11.85
CA ILE A 19 -11.48 1.18 -11.08
C ILE A 19 -12.49 1.74 -10.10
N SER A 20 -13.45 0.93 -9.68
CA SER A 20 -14.37 1.25 -8.60
C SER A 20 -13.72 1.01 -7.23
N TRP A 21 -14.30 1.60 -6.18
CA TRP A 21 -13.86 1.33 -4.80
C TRP A 21 -13.95 -0.16 -4.42
N PRO A 22 -15.04 -0.90 -4.72
CA PRO A 22 -15.09 -2.34 -4.47
C PRO A 22 -13.99 -3.13 -5.20
N GLN A 23 -13.67 -2.79 -6.45
CA GLN A 23 -12.56 -3.42 -7.17
C GLN A 23 -11.20 -3.14 -6.53
N PHE A 24 -11.01 -1.93 -6.01
CA PHE A 24 -9.80 -1.60 -5.25
C PHE A 24 -9.73 -2.39 -3.95
N LEU A 25 -10.83 -2.51 -3.18
CA LEU A 25 -10.88 -3.31 -1.97
C LEU A 25 -10.50 -4.77 -2.26
N HIS A 26 -11.12 -5.38 -3.27
CA HIS A 26 -10.80 -6.74 -3.67
C HIS A 26 -9.31 -6.94 -3.99
N ARG A 27 -8.68 -5.94 -4.64
CA ARG A 27 -7.24 -5.99 -4.94
C ARG A 27 -6.37 -5.96 -3.69
N ILE A 28 -6.70 -5.16 -2.68
CA ILE A 28 -5.89 -5.08 -1.44
C ILE A 28 -6.19 -6.22 -0.45
N GLU A 29 -7.25 -6.99 -0.66
CA GLU A 29 -7.54 -8.23 0.08
C GLU A 29 -6.61 -9.39 -0.34
N GLU A 30 -5.99 -9.31 -1.51
CA GLU A 30 -4.99 -10.30 -1.93
C GLU A 30 -3.80 -10.33 -0.97
N VAL A 31 -3.58 -11.49 -0.36
CA VAL A 31 -2.49 -11.69 0.60
C VAL A 31 -1.25 -12.19 -0.14
N TYR A 32 -0.22 -11.36 -0.18
CA TYR A 32 1.09 -11.72 -0.69
C TYR A 32 1.97 -12.23 0.43
N ARG A 33 2.47 -13.44 0.30
CA ARG A 33 3.40 -14.06 1.25
C ARG A 33 4.74 -14.29 0.58
N THR A 34 5.81 -13.93 1.28
CA THR A 34 7.17 -14.29 0.89
C THR A 34 7.59 -15.56 1.65
N PRO A 35 8.59 -16.32 1.17
CA PRO A 35 8.93 -17.61 1.76
C PRO A 35 9.57 -17.53 3.16
N GLU A 36 10.09 -16.36 3.51
CA GLU A 36 10.80 -16.16 4.78
C GLU A 36 9.82 -16.17 5.96
N THR A 37 10.24 -16.78 7.06
CA THR A 37 9.58 -16.62 8.36
C THR A 37 9.80 -15.20 8.90
N VAL A 38 8.97 -14.77 9.84
CA VAL A 38 9.12 -13.45 10.51
C VAL A 38 10.51 -13.30 11.15
N ARG A 39 11.05 -14.39 11.71
CA ARG A 39 12.38 -14.40 12.33
C ARG A 39 13.49 -14.19 11.29
N GLU A 40 13.44 -14.92 10.20
CA GLU A 40 14.41 -14.79 9.09
C GLU A 40 14.33 -13.39 8.49
N TYR A 41 13.13 -12.89 8.21
CA TYR A 41 12.95 -11.53 7.69
C TYR A 41 13.52 -10.45 8.61
N LYS A 42 13.33 -10.57 9.94
CA LYS A 42 13.91 -9.64 10.91
C LYS A 42 15.44 -9.68 10.92
N ALA A 43 16.06 -10.84 10.66
CA ALA A 43 17.51 -11.01 10.60
C ALA A 43 18.14 -10.52 9.28
N MET A 44 17.34 -10.28 8.23
CA MET A 44 17.84 -9.81 6.94
C MET A 44 18.40 -8.39 7.02
N SER A 45 19.36 -8.07 6.14
CA SER A 45 19.80 -6.70 5.88
C SER A 45 18.65 -5.84 5.32
N LYS A 46 18.80 -4.52 5.39
CA LYS A 46 17.82 -3.59 4.81
C LYS A 46 17.63 -3.80 3.30
N GLU A 47 18.71 -4.09 2.60
CA GLU A 47 18.74 -4.36 1.16
C GLU A 47 17.99 -5.65 0.83
N ALA A 48 18.29 -6.75 1.56
CA ALA A 48 17.61 -8.03 1.38
C ALA A 48 16.10 -7.91 1.65
N ARG A 49 15.70 -7.21 2.72
CA ARG A 49 14.28 -6.93 3.01
C ARG A 49 13.62 -6.08 1.90
N SER A 50 14.35 -5.16 1.31
CA SER A 50 13.85 -4.35 0.18
C SER A 50 13.59 -5.22 -1.04
N THR A 51 14.52 -6.12 -1.36
CA THR A 51 14.39 -7.07 -2.48
C THR A 51 13.22 -8.04 -2.27
N ALA A 52 13.08 -8.60 -1.07
CA ALA A 52 11.96 -9.49 -0.75
C ALA A 52 10.58 -8.85 -0.99
N LYS A 53 10.47 -7.53 -0.80
CA LYS A 53 9.22 -6.76 -1.04
C LYS A 53 9.00 -6.38 -2.51
N GLU A 54 9.97 -6.53 -3.38
CA GLU A 54 9.85 -6.05 -4.77
C GLU A 54 8.83 -6.83 -5.57
N ILE A 55 8.65 -8.11 -5.26
CA ILE A 55 7.70 -9.00 -5.94
C ILE A 55 6.23 -8.62 -5.71
N VAL A 56 5.96 -7.85 -4.67
CA VAL A 56 4.61 -7.48 -4.22
C VAL A 56 4.14 -6.27 -4.98
N GLY A 57 4.29 -6.01 -6.17
CA GLY A 57 3.69 -4.93 -6.91
C GLY A 57 3.47 -3.62 -6.11
N GLY A 58 2.70 -2.73 -6.68
CA GLY A 58 2.35 -1.48 -5.98
C GLY A 58 1.31 -0.67 -6.74
N PHE A 59 0.78 0.33 -6.07
CA PHE A 59 -0.11 1.30 -6.70
C PHE A 59 0.27 2.74 -6.31
N VAL A 60 -0.15 3.66 -7.15
CA VAL A 60 -0.22 5.10 -6.86
C VAL A 60 -1.69 5.46 -6.84
N GLY A 61 -2.15 6.10 -5.78
CA GLY A 61 -3.55 6.51 -5.60
C GLY A 61 -3.94 7.69 -6.47
N GLY A 62 -3.76 7.57 -7.78
CA GLY A 62 -4.03 8.61 -8.75
C GLY A 62 -3.54 8.24 -10.14
N ALA A 63 -3.64 9.18 -11.07
CA ALA A 63 -3.18 9.02 -12.45
C ALA A 63 -1.78 9.57 -12.65
N LEU A 64 -1.03 8.95 -13.55
CA LEU A 64 0.25 9.43 -14.03
C LEU A 64 0.12 9.90 -15.49
N SER A 65 0.77 11.02 -15.83
CA SER A 65 0.86 11.56 -17.20
C SER A 65 1.74 10.68 -18.10
N SER A 66 2.67 9.96 -17.51
CA SER A 66 3.54 9.02 -18.21
C SER A 66 3.63 7.71 -17.42
N GLY A 67 4.17 6.67 -18.04
CA GLY A 67 4.39 5.37 -17.38
C GLY A 67 5.49 5.36 -16.31
N GLN A 68 5.96 6.51 -15.84
CA GLN A 68 7.01 6.60 -14.83
C GLN A 68 6.45 7.14 -13.52
N ARG A 69 6.70 6.42 -12.42
CA ARG A 69 6.34 6.84 -11.07
C ARG A 69 7.31 7.92 -10.56
N LYS A 70 7.04 9.15 -10.94
CA LYS A 70 7.77 10.35 -10.47
C LYS A 70 6.76 11.38 -10.01
N THR A 71 7.16 12.25 -9.09
CA THR A 71 6.27 13.27 -8.52
C THR A 71 5.71 14.20 -9.58
N GLU A 72 6.55 14.63 -10.52
CA GLU A 72 6.17 15.51 -11.63
C GLU A 72 5.16 14.87 -12.61
N ASN A 73 5.05 13.56 -12.60
CA ASN A 73 4.13 12.81 -13.47
C ASN A 73 2.75 12.58 -12.84
N VAL A 74 2.56 12.93 -11.58
CA VAL A 74 1.26 12.75 -10.91
C VAL A 74 0.31 13.87 -11.33
N ILE A 75 -0.74 13.53 -12.10
CA ILE A 75 -1.71 14.49 -12.63
C ILE A 75 -3.03 14.53 -11.84
N SER A 76 -3.32 13.51 -11.06
CA SER A 76 -4.48 13.49 -10.16
C SER A 76 -4.27 12.59 -8.96
N ARG A 77 -5.06 12.83 -7.92
CA ARG A 77 -5.17 11.98 -6.75
C ARG A 77 -6.63 11.53 -6.60
N SER A 78 -6.85 10.26 -6.36
CA SER A 78 -8.17 9.65 -6.11
C SER A 78 -8.27 9.08 -4.69
N MET A 79 -7.17 9.15 -3.93
CA MET A 79 -7.14 8.72 -2.54
C MET A 79 -5.98 9.35 -1.78
N VAL A 80 -6.17 9.53 -0.50
CA VAL A 80 -5.11 9.79 0.48
C VAL A 80 -4.60 8.45 1.00
N THR A 81 -3.28 8.30 1.03
CA THR A 81 -2.61 7.11 1.56
C THR A 81 -1.74 7.52 2.74
N LEU A 82 -1.99 6.94 3.91
CA LEU A 82 -1.28 7.24 5.15
C LEU A 82 -0.55 6.00 5.65
N ASP A 83 0.75 6.11 5.87
CA ASP A 83 1.57 5.05 6.45
C ASP A 83 1.68 5.24 7.97
N ALA A 84 1.24 4.24 8.72
CA ALA A 84 1.37 4.18 10.18
C ALA A 84 2.44 3.14 10.54
N ASP A 85 3.71 3.56 10.46
CA ASP A 85 4.87 2.70 10.70
C ASP A 85 5.14 2.41 12.19
N SER A 86 4.50 3.14 13.08
CA SER A 86 4.64 3.02 14.53
C SER A 86 3.27 3.01 15.22
N ALA A 87 2.30 2.37 14.62
CA ALA A 87 0.97 2.25 15.19
C ALA A 87 1.00 1.42 16.49
N LYS A 88 0.11 1.77 17.42
CA LYS A 88 -0.12 0.96 18.62
C LYS A 88 -1.13 -0.17 18.31
N PRO A 89 -1.10 -1.28 19.05
CA PRO A 89 -2.18 -2.26 19.01
C PRO A 89 -3.54 -1.59 19.18
N GLY A 90 -4.54 -1.98 18.38
CA GLY A 90 -5.86 -1.35 18.39
C GLY A 90 -6.00 -0.07 17.56
N ALA A 91 -4.96 0.42 16.92
CA ALA A 91 -5.00 1.65 16.11
C ALA A 91 -6.07 1.63 15.02
N TRP A 92 -6.34 0.46 14.41
CA TRP A 92 -7.40 0.30 13.42
C TRP A 92 -8.79 0.55 14.03
N VAL A 93 -9.07 -0.06 15.18
CA VAL A 93 -10.36 0.10 15.88
C VAL A 93 -10.58 1.56 16.27
N GLN A 94 -9.55 2.22 16.78
CA GLN A 94 -9.62 3.65 17.13
C GLN A 94 -9.86 4.52 15.90
N ALA A 95 -9.16 4.25 14.79
CA ALA A 95 -9.33 5.01 13.56
C ALA A 95 -10.74 4.85 12.97
N THR A 96 -11.30 3.64 12.96
CA THR A 96 -12.67 3.40 12.48
C THR A 96 -13.74 4.03 13.35
N ALA A 97 -13.49 4.16 14.66
CA ALA A 97 -14.40 4.84 15.57
C ALA A 97 -14.42 6.38 15.41
N LEU A 98 -13.32 6.95 14.92
CA LEU A 98 -13.15 8.41 14.79
C LEU A 98 -13.34 8.91 13.35
N CYS A 99 -13.23 8.04 12.35
CA CYS A 99 -13.29 8.41 10.94
C CYS A 99 -14.69 8.21 10.38
N GLU A 100 -15.34 9.29 9.98
CA GLU A 100 -16.67 9.27 9.35
C GLU A 100 -16.60 8.96 7.83
N TYR A 101 -15.40 8.93 7.27
CA TYR A 101 -15.20 8.67 5.84
C TYR A 101 -15.03 7.19 5.56
N ARG A 102 -15.37 6.80 4.32
CA ARG A 102 -14.99 5.48 3.83
C ARG A 102 -13.47 5.33 3.89
N MET A 103 -13.01 4.23 4.43
CA MET A 103 -11.59 3.96 4.51
C MET A 103 -11.31 2.47 4.40
N ALA A 104 -10.11 2.14 3.97
CA ALA A 104 -9.55 0.80 4.02
C ALA A 104 -8.22 0.80 4.75
N CYS A 105 -7.85 -0.35 5.28
CA CYS A 105 -6.56 -0.54 5.92
C CYS A 105 -6.02 -1.92 5.57
N TYR A 106 -4.72 -1.98 5.36
CA TYR A 106 -4.02 -3.25 5.27
C TYR A 106 -2.67 -3.19 5.99
N SER A 107 -2.20 -4.36 6.42
CA SER A 107 -0.90 -4.49 7.04
C SER A 107 0.21 -4.45 5.98
N THR A 108 1.30 -3.77 6.28
CA THR A 108 2.49 -3.79 5.43
C THR A 108 3.42 -4.94 5.84
N HIS A 109 4.39 -5.28 4.98
CA HIS A 109 5.21 -6.49 5.12
C HIS A 109 5.93 -6.67 6.47
N SER A 110 6.25 -5.59 7.17
CA SER A 110 6.94 -5.65 8.48
C SER A 110 5.98 -5.58 9.67
N HIS A 111 4.69 -5.77 9.45
CA HIS A 111 3.68 -5.76 10.50
C HIS A 111 3.82 -6.95 11.45
N THR A 112 3.65 -6.70 12.75
CA THR A 112 3.37 -7.73 13.76
C THR A 112 2.25 -7.24 14.68
N PRO A 113 1.53 -8.13 15.39
CA PRO A 113 0.49 -7.70 16.32
C PRO A 113 0.97 -6.72 17.40
N GLU A 114 2.20 -6.90 17.89
CA GLU A 114 2.82 -6.06 18.93
C GLU A 114 3.35 -4.73 18.37
N HIS A 115 3.72 -4.73 17.10
CA HIS A 115 4.24 -3.57 16.39
C HIS A 115 3.49 -3.40 15.06
N PRO A 116 2.24 -2.91 15.07
CA PRO A 116 1.46 -2.77 13.87
C PRO A 116 2.10 -1.79 12.89
N ARG A 117 2.16 -2.20 11.63
CA ARG A 117 2.50 -1.36 10.50
C ARG A 117 1.37 -1.42 9.50
N LEU A 118 0.68 -0.32 9.39
CA LEU A 118 -0.57 -0.23 8.65
C LEU A 118 -0.47 0.82 7.56
N ARG A 119 -1.22 0.59 6.50
CA ARG A 119 -1.48 1.61 5.49
C ARG A 119 -2.96 1.86 5.41
N TRP A 120 -3.34 3.10 5.62
CA TRP A 120 -4.71 3.55 5.55
C TRP A 120 -4.95 4.27 4.23
N ILE A 121 -6.12 4.07 3.68
CA ILE A 121 -6.52 4.61 2.40
C ILE A 121 -7.90 5.21 2.55
N VAL A 122 -8.01 6.49 2.19
CA VAL A 122 -9.25 7.24 2.18
C VAL A 122 -9.48 7.71 0.76
N PRO A 123 -10.56 7.28 0.07
CA PRO A 123 -10.90 7.81 -1.24
C PRO A 123 -11.27 9.29 -1.13
N THR A 124 -10.98 10.07 -2.17
CA THR A 124 -11.23 11.52 -2.21
C THR A 124 -12.46 11.89 -3.04
N ASP A 125 -13.14 10.91 -3.60
CA ASP A 125 -14.36 11.03 -4.43
C ASP A 125 -15.55 10.29 -3.82
#